data_b692b4fca6138efe1b703e4c87c64ca6
#
_entry.id   b692b4fca6138efe1b703e4c87c64ca6
#
_cell.length_a   1.000
_cell.length_b   1.000
_cell.length_c   1.000
_cell.angle_alpha   90.00
_cell.angle_beta   90.00
_cell.angle_gamma   90.00
#
_symmetry.space_group_name_H-M   'P 1'
#
loop_
_entity.id
_entity.type
_entity.pdbx_description
1 polymer ?
#
loop_
_entity_poly.entity_id
_entity_poly.type
_entity_poly.pdbx_seq_one_letter_code
_entity_poly.pdbx_strand_id
1 'polypeptide(L)'
;MPSTVLAVDTPQGPGRCFVDPAEDPTALLVLGHGAGGGTNAADLELLARRLPVLGITVVRFEQPWRTAGRRIAGPPATLDEAWTAAVTELRGRPWAVGRLFVGGRSAGARVACRTAQAVGAAGVVCLAFPLHLPGRPEKSRAAELLGAGVPRLVLQGSKDTFGTPAEIQAAMGSAPGIRLVELPGADHGFRVAKAASFSAADLRARVLAEVGLFVGG
;
A
#
# COMPACT_ATOMS: atom_id res chain seq x y z
N MET A 1 -4.95 -20.04 6.23
CA MET A 1 -3.80 -20.85 5.76
C MET A 1 -2.56 -19.97 5.73
N PRO A 2 -1.32 -20.51 5.81
CA PRO A 2 -0.10 -19.72 5.64
C PRO A 2 -0.03 -19.20 4.20
N SER A 3 0.57 -18.01 4.03
CA SER A 3 0.79 -17.43 2.69
C SER A 3 1.68 -18.34 1.84
N THR A 4 1.33 -18.52 0.58
CA THR A 4 2.25 -19.15 -0.39
C THR A 4 3.33 -18.15 -0.79
N VAL A 5 4.58 -18.59 -0.81
CA VAL A 5 5.70 -17.74 -1.21
C VAL A 5 6.11 -18.06 -2.63
N LEU A 6 6.17 -17.03 -3.48
CA LEU A 6 6.62 -17.12 -4.87
C LEU A 6 7.82 -16.21 -5.09
N ALA A 7 8.84 -16.69 -5.78
CA ALA A 7 9.87 -15.84 -6.35
C ALA A 7 9.34 -15.21 -7.65
N VAL A 8 9.68 -13.95 -7.88
CA VAL A 8 9.35 -13.21 -9.10
C VAL A 8 10.61 -12.55 -9.62
N ASP A 9 10.96 -12.82 -10.86
CA ASP A 9 12.13 -12.20 -11.49
C ASP A 9 11.80 -10.77 -11.92
N THR A 10 12.71 -9.85 -11.61
CA THR A 10 12.59 -8.45 -11.99
C THR A 10 13.90 -7.94 -12.57
N PRO A 11 13.90 -6.82 -13.31
CA PRO A 11 15.15 -6.19 -13.81
C PRO A 11 16.15 -5.82 -12.71
N GLN A 12 15.68 -5.74 -11.45
CA GLN A 12 16.49 -5.38 -10.29
C GLN A 12 16.92 -6.61 -9.44
N GLY A 13 16.72 -7.81 -9.99
CA GLY A 13 16.94 -9.08 -9.31
C GLY A 13 15.66 -9.72 -8.77
N PRO A 14 15.74 -10.88 -8.12
CA PRO A 14 14.58 -11.61 -7.65
C PRO A 14 13.89 -10.89 -6.48
N GLY A 15 12.56 -10.71 -6.61
CA GLY A 15 11.67 -10.32 -5.53
C GLY A 15 10.94 -11.52 -4.94
N ARG A 16 10.24 -11.33 -3.82
CA ARG A 16 9.38 -12.35 -3.22
C ARG A 16 7.94 -11.84 -3.07
N CYS A 17 7.00 -12.69 -3.42
CA CYS A 17 5.57 -12.44 -3.25
C CYS A 17 5.00 -13.40 -2.21
N PHE A 18 4.30 -12.86 -1.23
CA PHE A 18 3.54 -13.62 -0.23
C PHE A 18 2.07 -13.54 -0.63
N VAL A 19 1.54 -14.66 -1.12
CA VAL A 19 0.18 -14.74 -1.71
C VAL A 19 -0.78 -15.33 -0.69
N ASP A 20 -1.84 -14.62 -0.42
CA ASP A 20 -2.98 -15.00 0.40
C ASP A 20 -4.23 -15.04 -0.51
N PRO A 21 -4.52 -16.19 -1.13
CA PRO A 21 -5.59 -16.28 -2.13
C PRO A 21 -6.97 -16.27 -1.48
N ALA A 22 -7.93 -15.65 -2.15
CA ALA A 22 -9.34 -15.85 -1.87
C ALA A 22 -9.81 -17.18 -2.48
N GLU A 23 -10.84 -17.80 -1.91
CA GLU A 23 -11.46 -19.02 -2.46
C GLU A 23 -12.19 -18.69 -3.76
N ASP A 24 -13.03 -17.65 -3.74
CA ASP A 24 -13.75 -17.13 -4.89
C ASP A 24 -13.28 -15.69 -5.19
N PRO A 25 -12.16 -15.51 -5.91
CA PRO A 25 -11.57 -14.19 -6.08
C PRO A 25 -12.38 -13.31 -7.03
N THR A 26 -12.68 -12.08 -6.60
CA THR A 26 -13.32 -11.02 -7.41
C THR A 26 -12.39 -9.84 -7.67
N ALA A 27 -11.31 -9.73 -6.88
CA ALA A 27 -10.29 -8.70 -7.04
C ALA A 27 -8.92 -9.20 -6.60
N LEU A 28 -7.88 -8.56 -7.14
CA LEU A 28 -6.49 -8.72 -6.75
C LEU A 28 -5.97 -7.42 -6.13
N LEU A 29 -5.43 -7.49 -4.91
CA LEU A 29 -4.75 -6.39 -4.25
C LEU A 29 -3.27 -6.71 -4.07
N VAL A 30 -2.39 -5.97 -4.74
CA VAL A 30 -0.94 -6.10 -4.57
C VAL A 30 -0.42 -4.97 -3.69
N LEU A 31 0.30 -5.32 -2.61
CA LEU A 31 0.77 -4.39 -1.58
C LEU A 31 2.29 -4.36 -1.48
N GLY A 32 2.89 -3.18 -1.59
CA GLY A 32 4.30 -2.92 -1.37
C GLY A 32 4.60 -2.52 0.09
N HIS A 33 5.80 -2.86 0.56
CA HIS A 33 6.25 -2.52 1.92
C HIS A 33 6.92 -1.14 1.99
N GLY A 34 7.06 -0.61 3.22
CA GLY A 34 7.81 0.61 3.50
C GLY A 34 9.33 0.41 3.45
N ALA A 35 10.08 1.51 3.31
CA ALA A 35 11.55 1.49 3.24
C ALA A 35 12.22 0.97 4.54
N GLY A 36 11.63 1.27 5.70
CA GLY A 36 12.14 0.83 7.01
C GLY A 36 11.55 -0.50 7.52
N GLY A 37 10.66 -1.13 6.75
CA GLY A 37 9.93 -2.35 7.14
C GLY A 37 10.03 -3.46 6.10
N GLY A 38 9.21 -4.48 6.28
CA GLY A 38 9.05 -5.60 5.35
C GLY A 38 7.57 -5.88 5.09
N THR A 39 7.31 -6.96 4.38
CA THR A 39 5.97 -7.46 4.08
C THR A 39 5.20 -7.95 5.32
N ASN A 40 5.88 -8.08 6.46
CA ASN A 40 5.32 -8.42 7.77
C ASN A 40 4.86 -7.21 8.59
N ALA A 41 4.74 -6.03 8.00
CA ALA A 41 4.12 -4.89 8.69
C ALA A 41 2.69 -5.23 9.10
N ALA A 42 2.30 -4.83 10.32
CA ALA A 42 1.05 -5.30 10.95
C ALA A 42 -0.22 -4.96 10.15
N ASP A 43 -0.23 -3.84 9.45
CA ASP A 43 -1.32 -3.43 8.57
C ASP A 43 -1.36 -4.27 7.29
N LEU A 44 -0.22 -4.57 6.68
CA LEU A 44 -0.14 -5.44 5.50
C LEU A 44 -0.56 -6.88 5.84
N GLU A 45 -0.12 -7.40 6.98
CA GLU A 45 -0.54 -8.73 7.47
C GLU A 45 -2.02 -8.77 7.84
N LEU A 46 -2.57 -7.70 8.41
CA LEU A 46 -4.00 -7.60 8.71
C LEU A 46 -4.82 -7.77 7.43
N LEU A 47 -4.49 -7.01 6.38
CA LEU A 47 -5.19 -7.08 5.10
C LEU A 47 -5.04 -8.46 4.45
N ALA A 48 -3.83 -9.00 4.43
CA ALA A 48 -3.54 -10.33 3.88
C ALA A 48 -4.33 -11.45 4.56
N ARG A 49 -4.53 -11.39 5.87
CA ARG A 49 -5.28 -12.41 6.61
C ARG A 49 -6.80 -12.24 6.54
N ARG A 50 -7.30 -11.05 6.30
CA ARG A 50 -8.72 -10.74 6.48
C ARG A 50 -9.47 -10.45 5.19
N LEU A 51 -8.83 -9.95 4.15
CA LEU A 51 -9.49 -9.65 2.87
C LEU A 51 -9.82 -10.88 2.01
N PRO A 52 -9.09 -12.01 2.09
CA PRO A 52 -9.43 -13.17 1.28
C PRO A 52 -10.84 -13.73 1.53
N VAL A 53 -11.37 -13.62 2.75
CA VAL A 53 -12.76 -14.02 3.04
C VAL A 53 -13.82 -13.10 2.40
N LEU A 54 -13.38 -11.96 1.86
CA LEU A 54 -14.22 -11.00 1.12
C LEU A 54 -14.03 -11.13 -0.40
N GLY A 55 -13.42 -12.21 -0.88
CA GLY A 55 -13.16 -12.42 -2.31
C GLY A 55 -11.99 -11.60 -2.87
N ILE A 56 -11.12 -11.06 -2.02
CA ILE A 56 -9.98 -10.26 -2.45
C ILE A 56 -8.69 -11.05 -2.23
N THR A 57 -8.08 -11.55 -3.31
CA THR A 57 -6.73 -12.12 -3.22
C THR A 57 -5.73 -11.03 -2.89
N VAL A 58 -4.92 -11.23 -1.85
CA VAL A 58 -3.90 -10.27 -1.42
C VAL A 58 -2.50 -10.80 -1.70
N VAL A 59 -1.66 -9.98 -2.32
CA VAL A 59 -0.24 -10.28 -2.51
C VAL A 59 0.60 -9.19 -1.86
N ARG A 60 1.54 -9.58 -1.00
CA ARG A 60 2.52 -8.67 -0.41
C ARG A 60 3.85 -8.87 -1.12
N PHE A 61 4.30 -7.87 -1.87
CA PHE A 61 5.54 -7.92 -2.64
C PHE A 61 6.71 -7.37 -1.83
N GLU A 62 7.76 -8.18 -1.71
CA GLU A 62 9.04 -7.78 -1.15
C GLU A 62 10.00 -7.41 -2.29
N GLN A 63 10.46 -6.19 -2.28
CA GLN A 63 11.35 -5.62 -3.28
C GLN A 63 12.72 -6.34 -3.31
N PRO A 64 13.36 -6.47 -4.50
CA PRO A 64 14.66 -7.17 -4.67
C PRO A 64 15.77 -6.70 -3.75
N TRP A 65 15.86 -5.39 -3.50
CA TRP A 65 16.86 -4.88 -2.57
C TRP A 65 16.72 -5.48 -1.16
N ARG A 66 15.47 -5.71 -0.72
CA ARG A 66 15.18 -6.30 0.59
C ARG A 66 15.43 -7.79 0.59
N THR A 67 15.01 -8.50 -0.46
CA THR A 67 15.29 -9.93 -0.67
C THR A 67 16.79 -10.21 -0.66
N ALA A 68 17.61 -9.30 -1.22
CA ALA A 68 19.07 -9.34 -1.19
C ALA A 68 19.69 -8.93 0.15
N GLY A 69 18.88 -8.69 1.20
CA GLY A 69 19.38 -8.32 2.53
C GLY A 69 19.90 -6.88 2.66
N ARG A 70 19.68 -6.03 1.67
CA ARG A 70 20.12 -4.63 1.73
C ARG A 70 19.24 -3.84 2.71
N ARG A 71 19.82 -2.85 3.38
CA ARG A 71 19.14 -2.00 4.36
C ARG A 71 18.53 -0.73 3.77
N ILE A 72 19.03 -0.31 2.61
CA ILE A 72 18.65 0.95 1.95
C ILE A 72 18.01 0.62 0.61
N ALA A 73 16.83 1.18 0.38
CA ALA A 73 16.14 1.10 -0.90
C ALA A 73 16.93 1.86 -1.97
N GLY A 74 16.86 1.36 -3.20
CA GLY A 74 17.41 2.05 -4.36
C GLY A 74 16.63 3.34 -4.74
N PRO A 75 17.06 4.02 -5.80
CA PRO A 75 16.33 5.16 -6.37
C PRO A 75 14.88 4.80 -6.72
N PRO A 76 13.96 5.79 -6.75
CA PRO A 76 12.57 5.52 -7.09
C PRO A 76 12.35 4.71 -8.37
N ALA A 77 13.08 5.02 -9.46
CA ALA A 77 12.94 4.33 -10.73
C ALA A 77 13.20 2.81 -10.63
N THR A 78 14.23 2.40 -9.87
CA THR A 78 14.54 0.95 -9.69
C THR A 78 13.46 0.22 -8.91
N LEU A 79 12.80 0.91 -7.96
CA LEU A 79 11.68 0.36 -7.22
C LEU A 79 10.44 0.20 -8.11
N ASP A 80 10.21 1.18 -8.99
CA ASP A 80 9.08 1.21 -9.91
C ASP A 80 9.24 0.12 -11.00
N GLU A 81 10.44 -0.07 -11.54
CA GLU A 81 10.74 -1.14 -12.50
C GLU A 81 10.50 -2.52 -11.91
N ALA A 82 11.07 -2.80 -10.73
CA ALA A 82 10.89 -4.09 -10.06
C ALA A 82 9.41 -4.36 -9.73
N TRP A 83 8.71 -3.33 -9.24
CA TRP A 83 7.28 -3.41 -8.94
C TRP A 83 6.44 -3.69 -10.17
N THR A 84 6.66 -2.94 -11.27
CA THR A 84 5.91 -3.09 -12.51
C THR A 84 6.09 -4.48 -13.10
N ALA A 85 7.32 -5.00 -13.13
CA ALA A 85 7.62 -6.36 -13.58
C ALA A 85 6.88 -7.40 -12.72
N ALA A 86 6.97 -7.27 -11.39
CA ALA A 86 6.30 -8.19 -10.48
C ALA A 86 4.78 -8.18 -10.65
N VAL A 87 4.13 -7.00 -10.69
CA VAL A 87 2.68 -6.90 -10.87
C VAL A 87 2.24 -7.47 -12.21
N THR A 88 3.00 -7.24 -13.28
CA THR A 88 2.72 -7.79 -14.61
C THR A 88 2.76 -9.33 -14.61
N GLU A 89 3.78 -9.92 -13.98
CA GLU A 89 3.88 -11.38 -13.85
C GLU A 89 2.72 -11.95 -13.02
N LEU A 90 2.41 -11.32 -11.88
CA LEU A 90 1.33 -11.75 -11.00
C LEU A 90 -0.02 -11.76 -11.71
N ARG A 91 -0.29 -10.80 -12.60
CA ARG A 91 -1.53 -10.74 -13.39
C ARG A 91 -1.75 -11.95 -14.31
N GLY A 92 -0.68 -12.62 -14.70
CA GLY A 92 -0.76 -13.85 -15.50
C GLY A 92 -1.10 -15.12 -14.70
N ARG A 93 -1.25 -15.03 -13.38
CA ARG A 93 -1.51 -16.20 -12.53
C ARG A 93 -2.99 -16.58 -12.49
N PRO A 94 -3.35 -17.88 -12.37
CA PRO A 94 -4.75 -18.32 -12.38
C PRO A 94 -5.64 -17.73 -11.29
N TRP A 95 -5.05 -17.37 -10.15
CA TRP A 95 -5.75 -16.76 -9.02
C TRP A 95 -5.82 -15.23 -9.09
N ALA A 96 -5.21 -14.61 -10.09
CA ALA A 96 -5.21 -13.16 -10.30
C ALA A 96 -6.45 -12.71 -11.06
N VAL A 97 -7.63 -12.98 -10.50
CA VAL A 97 -8.93 -12.74 -11.14
C VAL A 97 -9.48 -11.36 -10.74
N GLY A 98 -10.32 -10.79 -11.59
CA GLY A 98 -11.05 -9.55 -11.34
C GLY A 98 -10.22 -8.28 -11.52
N ARG A 99 -10.67 -7.20 -10.84
CA ARG A 99 -10.01 -5.90 -10.93
C ARG A 99 -8.68 -5.91 -10.16
N LEU A 100 -7.65 -5.31 -10.76
CA LEU A 100 -6.38 -5.09 -10.06
C LEU A 100 -6.43 -3.80 -9.25
N PHE A 101 -6.14 -3.90 -7.96
CA PHE A 101 -5.77 -2.78 -7.11
C PHE A 101 -4.31 -2.90 -6.69
N VAL A 102 -3.63 -1.77 -6.59
CA VAL A 102 -2.27 -1.71 -6.09
C VAL A 102 -2.22 -0.82 -4.86
N GLY A 103 -1.19 -0.97 -4.06
CA GLY A 103 -1.10 -0.13 -2.87
C GLY A 103 0.15 -0.45 -2.07
N GLY A 104 0.15 0.02 -0.85
CA GLY A 104 1.22 -0.32 0.07
C GLY A 104 1.37 0.70 1.20
N ARG A 105 2.39 0.44 1.98
CA ARG A 105 2.73 1.26 3.14
C ARG A 105 3.86 2.20 2.82
N SER A 106 3.71 3.50 3.16
CA SER A 106 4.79 4.50 3.09
C SER A 106 5.46 4.51 1.71
N ALA A 107 6.71 4.06 1.58
CA ALA A 107 7.41 3.97 0.28
C ALA A 107 6.65 3.10 -0.74
N GLY A 108 6.02 2.00 -0.30
CA GLY A 108 5.19 1.16 -1.16
C GLY A 108 3.97 1.88 -1.72
N ALA A 109 3.34 2.76 -0.95
CA ALA A 109 2.24 3.60 -1.43
C ALA A 109 2.69 4.56 -2.55
N ARG A 110 3.89 5.13 -2.42
CA ARG A 110 4.48 6.00 -3.45
C ARG A 110 4.75 5.25 -4.76
N VAL A 111 5.36 4.06 -4.66
CA VAL A 111 5.58 3.18 -5.82
C VAL A 111 4.25 2.88 -6.51
N ALA A 112 3.24 2.45 -5.74
CA ALA A 112 1.91 2.16 -6.27
C ALA A 112 1.28 3.36 -6.98
N CYS A 113 1.38 4.58 -6.41
CA CYS A 113 0.87 5.80 -7.06
C CYS A 113 1.57 6.08 -8.41
N ARG A 114 2.91 6.02 -8.45
CA ARG A 114 3.68 6.33 -9.67
C ARG A 114 3.44 5.32 -10.80
N THR A 115 3.12 4.07 -10.46
CA THR A 115 3.04 2.96 -11.43
C THR A 115 1.60 2.53 -11.74
N ALA A 116 0.59 3.08 -11.05
CA ALA A 116 -0.80 2.63 -11.14
C ALA A 116 -1.33 2.50 -12.57
N GLN A 117 -1.11 3.52 -13.39
CA GLN A 117 -1.55 3.53 -14.79
C GLN A 117 -0.78 2.49 -15.62
N ALA A 118 0.54 2.42 -15.45
CA ALA A 118 1.38 1.49 -16.21
C ALA A 118 1.01 0.01 -15.99
N VAL A 119 0.54 -0.34 -14.78
CA VAL A 119 0.10 -1.71 -14.48
C VAL A 119 -1.40 -1.92 -14.69
N GLY A 120 -2.13 -0.92 -15.15
CA GLY A 120 -3.58 -1.01 -15.38
C GLY A 120 -4.38 -1.20 -14.10
N ALA A 121 -4.00 -0.55 -13.01
CA ALA A 121 -4.71 -0.64 -11.74
C ALA A 121 -6.06 0.09 -11.80
N ALA A 122 -7.09 -0.50 -11.18
CA ALA A 122 -8.41 0.12 -11.00
C ALA A 122 -8.42 1.14 -9.85
N GLY A 123 -7.44 1.10 -8.95
CA GLY A 123 -7.31 2.05 -7.85
C GLY A 123 -6.05 1.79 -7.01
N VAL A 124 -5.71 2.75 -6.15
CA VAL A 124 -4.54 2.71 -5.26
C VAL A 124 -4.95 2.81 -3.80
N VAL A 125 -4.41 1.92 -2.96
CA VAL A 125 -4.53 1.96 -1.50
C VAL A 125 -3.24 2.49 -0.89
N CYS A 126 -3.29 3.68 -0.30
CA CYS A 126 -2.17 4.32 0.38
C CYS A 126 -2.32 4.18 1.90
N LEU A 127 -1.45 3.39 2.53
CA LEU A 127 -1.36 3.26 3.98
C LEU A 127 -0.20 4.14 4.46
N ALA A 128 -0.50 5.20 5.21
CA ALA A 128 0.46 6.20 5.69
C ALA A 128 1.31 6.78 4.53
N PHE A 129 0.67 7.49 3.61
CA PHE A 129 1.38 8.13 2.49
C PHE A 129 2.36 9.17 3.00
N PRO A 130 3.67 9.06 2.69
CA PRO A 130 4.67 10.00 3.22
C PRO A 130 4.72 11.26 2.34
N LEU A 131 3.83 12.22 2.61
CA LEU A 131 3.69 13.46 1.85
C LEU A 131 5.02 14.24 1.76
N HIS A 132 5.81 14.20 2.82
CA HIS A 132 7.15 14.80 2.89
C HIS A 132 8.03 14.01 3.88
N LEU A 133 9.28 14.38 4.03
CA LEU A 133 10.13 13.92 5.14
C LEU A 133 9.80 14.71 6.40
N PRO A 134 9.92 14.13 7.60
CA PRO A 134 9.72 14.85 8.84
C PRO A 134 10.57 16.12 8.89
N GLY A 135 9.92 17.25 9.22
CA GLY A 135 10.57 18.57 9.29
C GLY A 135 10.97 19.19 7.93
N ARG A 136 10.50 18.60 6.79
CA ARG A 136 10.82 19.11 5.44
C ARG A 136 9.57 19.21 4.55
N PRO A 137 8.56 20.00 4.94
CA PRO A 137 7.31 20.10 4.17
C PRO A 137 7.51 20.70 2.77
N GLU A 138 8.59 21.48 2.57
CA GLU A 138 8.96 22.03 1.26
C GLU A 138 9.35 20.95 0.22
N LYS A 139 9.70 19.75 0.66
CA LYS A 139 9.99 18.59 -0.21
C LYS A 139 8.77 17.70 -0.35
N SER A 140 7.66 18.30 -0.76
CA SER A 140 6.38 17.60 -0.94
C SER A 140 6.45 16.56 -2.06
N ARG A 141 5.76 15.44 -1.83
CA ARG A 141 5.56 14.34 -2.78
C ARG A 141 4.10 14.28 -3.27
N ALA A 142 3.35 15.36 -3.10
CA ALA A 142 1.96 15.44 -3.52
C ALA A 142 1.79 15.10 -5.01
N ALA A 143 2.76 15.46 -5.86
CA ALA A 143 2.72 15.14 -7.28
C ALA A 143 2.60 13.63 -7.56
N GLU A 144 3.19 12.76 -6.73
CA GLU A 144 3.06 11.30 -6.88
C GLU A 144 1.64 10.82 -6.55
N LEU A 145 1.02 11.36 -5.50
CA LEU A 145 -0.35 11.05 -5.12
C LEU A 145 -1.35 11.57 -6.14
N LEU A 146 -1.19 12.81 -6.58
CA LEU A 146 -2.07 13.46 -7.54
C LEU A 146 -1.96 12.85 -8.94
N GLY A 147 -0.75 12.47 -9.34
CA GLY A 147 -0.44 11.91 -10.66
C GLY A 147 -0.80 10.44 -10.85
N ALA A 148 -1.35 9.74 -9.86
CA ALA A 148 -1.69 8.32 -9.97
C ALA A 148 -2.72 8.00 -11.07
N GLY A 149 -3.56 8.96 -11.47
CA GLY A 149 -4.49 8.85 -12.60
C GLY A 149 -5.67 7.88 -12.43
N VAL A 150 -5.81 7.28 -11.26
CA VAL A 150 -6.86 6.34 -10.89
C VAL A 150 -7.43 6.71 -9.51
N PRO A 151 -8.59 6.20 -9.08
CA PRO A 151 -9.10 6.41 -7.71
C PRO A 151 -8.08 6.02 -6.63
N ARG A 152 -7.97 6.81 -5.57
CA ARG A 152 -7.06 6.60 -4.45
C ARG A 152 -7.82 6.59 -3.13
N LEU A 153 -7.53 5.59 -2.30
CA LEU A 153 -7.88 5.57 -0.89
C LEU A 153 -6.61 5.87 -0.07
N VAL A 154 -6.64 6.92 0.72
CA VAL A 154 -5.54 7.30 1.62
C VAL A 154 -6.00 7.14 3.06
N LEU A 155 -5.36 6.23 3.80
CA LEU A 155 -5.54 6.11 5.24
C LEU A 155 -4.32 6.75 5.93
N GLN A 156 -4.57 7.78 6.74
CA GLN A 156 -3.49 8.60 7.29
C GLN A 156 -3.65 8.84 8.79
N GLY A 157 -2.58 8.62 9.54
CA GLY A 157 -2.56 8.89 10.97
C GLY A 157 -2.59 10.38 11.28
N SER A 158 -3.42 10.80 12.27
CA SER A 158 -3.49 12.22 12.66
C SER A 158 -2.20 12.74 13.31
N LYS A 159 -1.31 11.85 13.75
CA LYS A 159 0.01 12.16 14.31
C LYS A 159 1.16 11.71 13.41
N ASP A 160 0.89 11.51 12.11
CA ASP A 160 1.92 11.12 11.16
C ASP A 160 2.84 12.30 10.84
N THR A 161 4.10 12.19 11.23
CA THR A 161 5.12 13.23 11.01
C THR A 161 5.60 13.32 9.56
N PHE A 162 5.23 12.38 8.70
CA PHE A 162 5.48 12.42 7.24
C PHE A 162 4.35 13.13 6.47
N GLY A 163 3.38 13.68 7.15
CA GLY A 163 2.23 14.39 6.65
C GLY A 163 0.95 13.98 7.37
N THR A 164 0.31 14.93 8.02
CA THR A 164 -0.98 14.76 8.67
C THR A 164 -2.13 14.71 7.65
N PRO A 165 -3.32 14.22 8.01
CA PRO A 165 -4.50 14.31 7.14
C PRO A 165 -4.79 15.74 6.66
N ALA A 166 -4.61 16.75 7.52
CA ALA A 166 -4.82 18.15 7.15
C ALA A 166 -3.83 18.63 6.07
N GLU A 167 -2.55 18.24 6.17
CA GLU A 167 -1.54 18.57 5.17
C GLU A 167 -1.81 17.84 3.84
N ILE A 168 -2.23 16.57 3.88
CA ILE A 168 -2.64 15.84 2.67
C ILE A 168 -3.87 16.51 2.06
N GLN A 169 -4.89 16.87 2.86
CA GLN A 169 -6.08 17.58 2.37
C GLN A 169 -5.72 18.90 1.70
N ALA A 170 -4.83 19.67 2.30
CA ALA A 170 -4.34 20.92 1.72
C ALA A 170 -3.59 20.69 0.39
N ALA A 171 -2.77 19.63 0.31
CA ALA A 171 -2.02 19.27 -0.89
C ALA A 171 -2.93 18.72 -2.01
N MET A 172 -4.02 18.05 -1.66
CA MET A 172 -5.01 17.53 -2.62
C MET A 172 -5.88 18.65 -3.21
N GLY A 173 -6.20 19.67 -2.43
CA GLY A 173 -7.16 20.70 -2.82
C GLY A 173 -8.50 20.08 -3.21
N SER A 174 -8.95 20.38 -4.44
CA SER A 174 -10.18 19.84 -5.06
C SER A 174 -9.90 18.67 -6.03
N ALA A 175 -8.72 18.04 -5.98
CA ALA A 175 -8.38 16.95 -6.89
C ALA A 175 -9.38 15.79 -6.76
N PRO A 176 -10.00 15.32 -7.86
CA PRO A 176 -11.02 14.29 -7.81
C PRO A 176 -10.46 12.89 -7.53
N GLY A 177 -11.32 11.99 -7.07
CA GLY A 177 -11.01 10.57 -6.96
C GLY A 177 -10.04 10.22 -5.82
N ILE A 178 -9.86 11.09 -4.82
CA ILE A 178 -9.08 10.79 -3.62
C ILE A 178 -10.02 10.77 -2.42
N ARG A 179 -10.12 9.62 -1.78
CA ARG A 179 -10.80 9.45 -0.49
C ARG A 179 -9.74 9.44 0.61
N LEU A 180 -9.74 10.46 1.43
CA LEU A 180 -8.86 10.57 2.61
C LEU A 180 -9.61 10.11 3.85
N VAL A 181 -9.03 9.20 4.60
CA VAL A 181 -9.55 8.67 5.86
C VAL A 181 -8.53 8.94 6.97
N GLU A 182 -8.93 9.75 7.93
CA GLU A 182 -8.13 9.99 9.13
C GLU A 182 -8.21 8.79 10.08
N LEU A 183 -7.05 8.42 10.65
CA LEU A 183 -6.91 7.46 11.73
C LEU A 183 -6.52 8.24 13.01
N PRO A 184 -7.48 8.52 13.92
CA PRO A 184 -7.26 9.37 15.06
C PRO A 184 -6.14 8.87 15.98
N GLY A 185 -5.22 9.75 16.35
CA GLY A 185 -4.11 9.46 17.27
C GLY A 185 -3.03 8.53 16.73
N ALA A 186 -3.16 8.01 15.51
CA ALA A 186 -2.19 7.13 14.90
C ALA A 186 -0.94 7.87 14.40
N ASP A 187 0.23 7.28 14.62
CA ASP A 187 1.50 7.72 14.06
C ASP A 187 1.73 7.15 12.64
N HIS A 188 2.90 7.45 12.04
CA HIS A 188 3.29 6.87 10.74
C HIS A 188 3.31 5.34 10.75
N GLY A 189 3.49 4.71 11.91
CA GLY A 189 3.47 3.26 12.14
C GLY A 189 2.08 2.67 12.33
N PHE A 190 1.01 3.48 12.26
CA PHE A 190 -0.35 3.11 12.67
C PHE A 190 -0.42 2.62 14.11
N ARG A 191 0.44 3.18 14.99
CA ARG A 191 0.40 2.95 16.42
C ARG A 191 -0.41 4.05 17.07
N VAL A 192 -1.25 3.66 18.01
CA VAL A 192 -2.03 4.57 18.86
C VAL A 192 -1.63 4.37 20.32
N ALA A 193 -1.72 5.42 21.13
CA ALA A 193 -1.45 5.33 22.55
C ALA A 193 -2.45 4.38 23.23
N LYS A 194 -2.00 3.63 24.27
CA LYS A 194 -2.87 2.69 25.01
C LYS A 194 -4.11 3.36 25.62
N ALA A 195 -3.99 4.62 26.04
CA ALA A 195 -5.08 5.41 26.63
C ALA A 195 -5.88 6.23 25.61
N ALA A 196 -5.68 6.03 24.31
CA ALA A 196 -6.43 6.74 23.29
C ALA A 196 -7.88 6.26 23.24
N SER A 197 -8.84 7.17 23.05
CA SER A 197 -10.25 6.83 22.83
C SER A 197 -10.49 6.01 21.58
N PHE A 198 -9.68 6.23 20.53
CA PHE A 198 -9.62 5.39 19.33
C PHE A 198 -8.52 4.34 19.53
N SER A 199 -8.94 3.13 19.83
CA SER A 199 -8.02 2.04 20.21
C SER A 199 -7.30 1.42 18.99
N ALA A 200 -6.28 0.60 19.27
CA ALA A 200 -5.64 -0.20 18.23
C ALA A 200 -6.58 -1.23 17.59
N ALA A 201 -7.65 -1.64 18.26
CA ALA A 201 -8.69 -2.51 17.69
C ALA A 201 -9.56 -1.73 16.71
N ASP A 202 -9.98 -0.51 17.08
CA ASP A 202 -10.76 0.39 16.22
C ASP A 202 -9.98 0.76 14.96
N LEU A 203 -8.68 1.05 15.12
CA LEU A 203 -7.79 1.32 13.98
C LEU A 203 -7.77 0.15 13.01
N ARG A 204 -7.54 -1.07 13.50
CA ARG A 204 -7.52 -2.26 12.63
C ARG A 204 -8.86 -2.50 11.95
N ALA A 205 -9.96 -2.35 12.67
CA ALA A 205 -11.31 -2.47 12.11
C ALA A 205 -11.55 -1.42 11.02
N ARG A 206 -11.17 -0.17 11.27
CA ARG A 206 -11.30 0.93 10.29
C ARG A 206 -10.47 0.68 9.04
N VAL A 207 -9.20 0.30 9.17
CA VAL A 207 -8.33 -0.01 8.02
C VAL A 207 -8.94 -1.14 7.19
N LEU A 208 -9.38 -2.22 7.82
CA LEU A 208 -9.98 -3.35 7.13
C LEU A 208 -11.27 -2.97 6.40
N ALA A 209 -12.17 -2.25 7.06
CA ALA A 209 -13.45 -1.84 6.48
C ALA A 209 -13.27 -0.92 5.27
N GLU A 210 -12.40 0.10 5.39
CA GLU A 210 -12.18 1.07 4.32
C GLU A 210 -11.51 0.43 3.10
N VAL A 211 -10.51 -0.43 3.31
CA VAL A 211 -9.84 -1.12 2.20
C VAL A 211 -10.77 -2.16 1.58
N GLY A 212 -11.51 -2.93 2.40
CA GLY A 212 -12.48 -3.91 1.90
C GLY A 212 -13.56 -3.26 1.04
N LEU A 213 -14.12 -2.12 1.48
CA LEU A 213 -15.11 -1.36 0.72
C LEU A 213 -14.53 -0.79 -0.60
N PHE A 214 -13.31 -0.26 -0.56
CA PHE A 214 -12.70 0.37 -1.74
C PHE A 214 -12.30 -0.65 -2.83
N VAL A 215 -11.87 -1.86 -2.42
CA VAL A 215 -11.42 -2.89 -3.36
C VAL A 215 -12.56 -3.80 -3.80
N GLY A 216 -13.51 -4.09 -2.91
CA GLY A 216 -14.61 -5.03 -3.17
C GLY A 216 -15.87 -4.39 -3.78
N GLY A 217 -16.04 -3.08 -3.66
CA GLY A 217 -17.15 -2.32 -4.30
C GLY A 217 -16.72 -1.81 -5.66
#